data_e8c637e486ce25a9bc03852b87efd15a
#
_entry.id   e8c637e486ce25a9bc03852b87efd15a
#
_cell.length_a   1.000
_cell.length_b   1.000
_cell.length_c   1.000
_cell.angle_alpha   90.00
_cell.angle_beta   90.00
_cell.angle_gamma   90.00
#
_symmetry.space_group_name_H-M   'P 1'
#
loop_
_entity.id
_entity.type
_entity.pdbx_description
1 polymer ?
#
loop_
_entity_poly.entity_id
_entity_poly.type
_entity_poly.pdbx_seq_one_letter_code
_entity_poly.pdbx_strand_id
1 'polypeptide(L)'
;EFFKEDRKYLTVAQSPVENPFVENITTNANNTVSNSVRTITTASFIFRAGYSYKEKYIIDFAGRYDASWRFLPGNQWGFFPSVSGAWRLSEEEFYKDSKVADWISSIKLRASYGEMGDDMARNFNSSYPDFAYLPGYAFNNGGAIISNNPLGNAPDAYTTGTAYKGIPQTGLSWMKISMMNVGFDMGFLNDRLKLEVDFFKRKRSGIPATPTDIIYPYEAGYSVQKQNLNSDQVSGIDGMVRWNDRVNDFNYFVGVNLTLARQKTINNYGEVFLNGWDQYRWAQ
;
A
#
# COMPACT_ATOMS: atom_id res chain seq x y z
N GLU A 1 13.49 15.44 3.71
CA GLU A 1 13.93 14.24 4.40
C GLU A 1 14.57 13.29 3.39
N PHE A 2 15.77 12.84 3.67
CA PHE A 2 16.47 11.83 2.87
C PHE A 2 16.59 10.56 3.71
N PHE A 3 16.06 9.45 3.22
CA PHE A 3 16.09 8.18 3.91
C PHE A 3 16.87 7.16 3.08
N LYS A 4 17.85 6.53 3.70
CA LYS A 4 18.59 5.40 3.15
C LYS A 4 18.52 4.24 4.13
N GLU A 5 18.03 3.10 3.68
CA GLU A 5 17.97 1.87 4.47
C GLU A 5 18.76 0.78 3.76
N ASP A 6 19.76 0.24 4.46
CA ASP A 6 20.52 -0.92 4.01
C ASP A 6 20.08 -2.14 4.82
N ARG A 7 19.41 -3.08 4.16
CA ARG A 7 18.99 -4.34 4.76
C ARG A 7 19.92 -5.46 4.35
N LYS A 8 20.51 -6.14 5.34
CA LYS A 8 21.37 -7.30 5.13
C LYS A 8 20.63 -8.54 5.58
N TYR A 9 20.55 -9.52 4.70
CA TYR A 9 19.95 -10.82 5.00
C TYR A 9 21.01 -11.88 4.91
N LEU A 10 21.17 -12.65 5.98
CA LEU A 10 21.98 -13.86 5.99
C LEU A 10 21.02 -15.05 6.14
N THR A 11 20.93 -15.86 5.10
CA THR A 11 20.16 -17.09 5.16
C THR A 11 21.10 -18.26 5.18
N VAL A 12 21.06 -19.03 6.26
CA VAL A 12 21.78 -20.30 6.39
C VAL A 12 20.73 -21.40 6.28
N ALA A 13 20.72 -22.13 5.16
CA ALA A 13 19.88 -23.30 5.02
C ALA A 13 20.72 -24.55 5.33
N GLN A 14 20.38 -25.23 6.42
CA GLN A 14 20.83 -26.57 6.68
C GLN A 14 19.83 -27.56 6.12
N SER A 15 20.25 -28.45 5.24
CA SER A 15 19.45 -29.59 4.85
C SER A 15 19.81 -30.75 5.78
N PRO A 16 18.94 -31.16 6.69
CA PRO A 16 19.17 -32.37 7.46
C PRO A 16 19.03 -33.55 6.50
N VAL A 17 20.09 -34.21 6.20
CA VAL A 17 20.03 -35.55 5.62
C VAL A 17 19.81 -36.50 6.77
N GLU A 18 18.56 -36.75 7.13
CA GLU A 18 18.24 -37.88 7.99
C GLU A 18 18.43 -39.18 7.21
N ASN A 19 19.65 -39.70 7.25
CA ASN A 19 19.87 -41.10 6.91
C ASN A 19 20.07 -41.87 8.19
N PRO A 20 19.08 -42.63 8.67
CA PRO A 20 19.17 -43.33 9.96
C PRO A 20 20.21 -44.46 10.00
N PHE A 21 20.91 -44.69 8.89
CA PHE A 21 21.90 -45.79 8.79
C PHE A 21 23.34 -45.31 8.65
N VAL A 22 23.62 -44.02 8.72
CA VAL A 22 25.01 -43.53 8.62
C VAL A 22 25.32 -42.66 9.84
N GLU A 23 26.02 -43.25 10.79
CA GLU A 23 26.55 -42.57 11.99
C GLU A 23 27.70 -41.58 11.72
N ASN A 24 28.05 -41.35 10.49
CA ASN A 24 29.08 -40.41 10.11
C ASN A 24 28.45 -39.12 9.56
N ILE A 25 28.39 -38.13 10.41
CA ILE A 25 28.16 -36.74 10.00
C ILE A 25 29.44 -36.25 9.30
N THR A 26 29.72 -36.78 8.14
CA THR A 26 30.68 -36.16 7.25
C THR A 26 30.03 -34.94 6.62
N THR A 27 30.45 -33.77 7.09
CA THR A 27 30.42 -32.47 6.40
C THR A 27 29.44 -32.43 5.27
N ASN A 28 28.24 -32.01 5.61
CA ASN A 28 27.19 -31.75 4.60
C ASN A 28 27.68 -30.69 3.61
N ALA A 29 28.02 -31.14 2.44
CA ALA A 29 28.36 -30.30 1.29
C ALA A 29 27.15 -29.41 0.81
N ASN A 30 26.01 -29.46 1.50
CA ASN A 30 24.77 -28.79 1.11
C ASN A 30 24.39 -27.62 2.02
N ASN A 31 25.30 -27.08 2.81
CA ASN A 31 25.09 -25.85 3.53
C ASN A 31 25.18 -24.69 2.54
N THR A 32 24.06 -24.20 2.09
CA THR A 32 24.01 -22.96 1.29
C THR A 32 23.93 -21.77 2.23
N VAL A 33 24.96 -20.95 2.21
CA VAL A 33 24.94 -19.63 2.87
C VAL A 33 24.71 -18.59 1.78
N SER A 34 23.58 -17.92 1.83
CA SER A 34 23.28 -16.80 0.94
C SER A 34 23.29 -15.49 1.71
N ASN A 35 24.00 -14.51 1.20
CA ASN A 35 24.00 -13.15 1.72
C ASN A 35 23.40 -12.21 0.67
N SER A 36 22.40 -11.46 1.03
CA SER A 36 21.83 -10.44 0.17
C SER A 36 21.80 -9.10 0.89
N VAL A 37 22.22 -8.07 0.19
CA VAL A 37 22.12 -6.67 0.66
C VAL A 37 21.15 -5.95 -0.24
N ARG A 38 20.16 -5.31 0.35
CA ARG A 38 19.20 -4.46 -0.37
C ARG A 38 19.30 -3.05 0.16
N THR A 39 19.62 -2.10 -0.70
CA THR A 39 19.65 -0.67 -0.39
C THR A 39 18.39 -0.02 -0.93
N ILE A 40 17.65 0.66 -0.06
CA ILE A 40 16.45 1.44 -0.41
C ILE A 40 16.78 2.91 -0.19
N THR A 41 16.54 3.73 -1.19
CA THR A 41 16.76 5.17 -1.11
C THR A 41 15.50 5.90 -1.51
N THR A 42 15.03 6.81 -0.66
CA THR A 42 13.91 7.69 -0.93
C THR A 42 14.26 9.12 -0.56
N ALA A 43 13.70 10.08 -1.27
CA ALA A 43 13.83 11.49 -0.96
C ALA A 43 12.44 12.12 -0.90
N SER A 44 12.22 13.01 0.08
CA SER A 44 10.90 13.59 0.30
C SER A 44 11.04 15.07 0.68
N PHE A 45 10.21 15.91 0.07
CA PHE A 45 9.95 17.27 0.52
C PHE A 45 8.54 17.33 1.11
N ILE A 46 8.45 17.85 2.33
CA ILE A 46 7.18 17.92 3.07
C ILE A 46 6.94 19.38 3.42
N PHE A 47 5.72 19.84 3.21
CA PHE A 47 5.30 21.18 3.60
C PHE A 47 3.88 21.12 4.17
N ARG A 48 3.58 22.05 5.08
CA ARG A 48 2.28 22.25 5.67
C ARG A 48 2.03 23.71 5.95
N ALA A 49 0.81 24.19 5.67
CA ALA A 49 0.33 25.50 6.02
C ALA A 49 -1.07 25.36 6.63
N GLY A 50 -1.26 25.97 7.78
CA GLY A 50 -2.54 25.99 8.48
C GLY A 50 -2.97 27.41 8.78
N TYR A 51 -4.26 27.69 8.64
CA TYR A 51 -4.85 28.99 8.97
C TYR A 51 -6.13 28.79 9.76
N SER A 52 -6.27 29.55 10.83
CA SER A 52 -7.48 29.58 11.64
C SER A 52 -7.98 31.02 11.77
N TYR A 53 -9.22 31.26 11.37
CA TYR A 53 -9.87 32.55 11.48
C TYR A 53 -10.89 32.52 12.62
N LYS A 54 -10.66 33.37 13.64
CA LYS A 54 -11.50 33.51 14.84
C LYS A 54 -11.85 32.18 15.52
N GLU A 55 -10.98 31.18 15.37
CA GLU A 55 -11.22 29.82 15.84
C GLU A 55 -12.49 29.16 15.28
N LYS A 56 -13.19 29.80 14.35
CA LYS A 56 -14.41 29.32 13.71
C LYS A 56 -14.12 28.52 12.46
N TYR A 57 -13.27 29.07 11.59
CA TYR A 57 -12.89 28.49 10.32
C TYR A 57 -11.44 28.05 10.36
N ILE A 58 -11.20 26.79 10.12
CA ILE A 58 -9.88 26.18 10.17
C ILE A 58 -9.62 25.55 8.80
N ILE A 59 -8.50 25.87 8.17
CA ILE A 59 -8.06 25.30 6.91
C ILE A 59 -6.62 24.85 7.08
N ASP A 60 -6.34 23.61 6.70
CA ASP A 60 -5.00 23.04 6.64
C ASP A 60 -4.70 22.55 5.22
N PHE A 61 -3.53 22.90 4.75
CA PHE A 61 -2.98 22.40 3.51
C PHE A 61 -1.65 21.75 3.77
N ALA A 62 -1.45 20.52 3.31
CA ALA A 62 -0.17 19.83 3.38
C ALA A 62 0.14 19.16 2.04
N GLY A 63 1.39 18.91 1.78
CA GLY A 63 1.80 18.20 0.60
C GLY A 63 3.14 17.51 0.80
N ARG A 64 3.31 16.40 0.07
CA ARG A 64 4.55 15.66 -0.04
C ARG A 64 4.95 15.55 -1.50
N TYR A 65 6.22 15.77 -1.75
CA TYR A 65 6.83 15.52 -3.04
C TYR A 65 7.90 14.46 -2.83
N ASP A 66 7.58 13.23 -3.22
CA ASP A 66 8.35 12.04 -2.91
C ASP A 66 9.03 11.48 -4.16
N ALA A 67 10.26 10.98 -4.02
CA ALA A 67 10.98 10.28 -5.07
C ALA A 67 11.27 8.84 -4.66
N SER A 68 11.07 7.91 -5.59
CA SER A 68 11.43 6.50 -5.43
C SER A 68 12.40 6.06 -6.53
N TRP A 69 13.44 5.35 -6.13
CA TRP A 69 14.43 4.74 -7.01
C TRP A 69 13.86 3.61 -7.90
N ARG A 70 12.68 3.10 -7.57
CA ARG A 70 12.06 1.95 -8.24
C ARG A 70 11.55 2.26 -9.64
N PHE A 71 11.27 3.50 -9.91
CA PHE A 71 10.70 3.93 -11.18
C PHE A 71 11.76 4.49 -12.12
N LEU A 72 11.45 4.37 -13.42
CA LEU A 72 12.30 4.93 -14.47
C LEU A 72 12.56 6.42 -14.21
N PRO A 73 13.76 6.94 -14.46
CA PRO A 73 14.02 8.38 -14.48
C PRO A 73 12.96 9.13 -15.30
N GLY A 74 12.31 10.11 -14.68
CA GLY A 74 11.13 10.81 -15.22
C GLY A 74 9.82 10.43 -14.52
N ASN A 75 9.68 9.20 -14.01
CA ASN A 75 8.50 8.75 -13.25
C ASN A 75 8.76 8.59 -11.75
N GLN A 76 9.96 8.96 -11.31
CA GLN A 76 10.40 8.75 -9.93
C GLN A 76 9.68 9.65 -8.93
N TRP A 77 9.32 10.86 -9.35
CA TRP A 77 8.74 11.85 -8.47
C TRP A 77 7.21 11.82 -8.51
N GLY A 78 6.60 11.82 -7.32
CA GLY A 78 5.16 11.91 -7.13
C GLY A 78 4.80 13.07 -6.20
N PHE A 79 3.75 13.82 -6.54
CA PHE A 79 3.20 14.87 -5.69
C PHE A 79 1.89 14.40 -5.06
N PHE A 80 1.79 14.51 -3.73
CA PHE A 80 0.68 14.02 -2.93
C PHE A 80 0.16 15.14 -2.02
N PRO A 81 -0.83 15.92 -2.49
CA PRO A 81 -1.45 16.98 -1.72
C PRO A 81 -2.49 16.46 -0.74
N SER A 82 -2.72 17.22 0.32
CA SER A 82 -3.87 17.07 1.19
C SER A 82 -4.40 18.42 1.63
N VAL A 83 -5.71 18.51 1.74
CA VAL A 83 -6.43 19.68 2.24
C VAL A 83 -7.49 19.25 3.23
N SER A 84 -7.62 19.97 4.32
CA SER A 84 -8.70 19.78 5.27
C SER A 84 -9.29 21.12 5.70
N GLY A 85 -10.58 21.11 5.95
CA GLY A 85 -11.30 22.25 6.47
C GLY A 85 -12.21 21.84 7.62
N ALA A 86 -12.35 22.73 8.59
CA ALA A 86 -13.30 22.57 9.66
C ALA A 86 -14.01 23.89 9.96
N TRP A 87 -15.30 23.78 10.23
CA TRP A 87 -16.16 24.90 10.62
C TRP A 87 -16.80 24.60 11.98
N ARG A 88 -16.49 25.41 12.95
CA ARG A 88 -17.09 25.35 14.30
C ARG A 88 -18.38 26.19 14.29
N LEU A 89 -19.47 25.54 13.88
CA LEU A 89 -20.78 26.18 13.75
C LEU A 89 -21.26 26.75 15.11
N SER A 90 -20.95 26.05 16.21
CA SER A 90 -21.31 26.49 17.55
C SER A 90 -20.68 27.81 17.98
N GLU A 91 -19.64 28.28 17.30
CA GLU A 91 -19.01 29.58 17.59
C GLU A 91 -19.67 30.76 16.84
N GLU A 92 -20.62 30.49 15.96
CA GLU A 92 -21.33 31.54 15.27
C GLU A 92 -22.36 32.26 16.16
N GLU A 93 -22.52 33.57 15.95
CA GLU A 93 -23.43 34.38 16.75
C GLU A 93 -24.88 33.91 16.61
N PHE A 94 -25.31 33.65 15.36
CA PHE A 94 -26.68 33.15 15.11
C PHE A 94 -26.97 31.81 15.80
N TYR A 95 -25.93 31.00 16.06
CA TYR A 95 -26.07 29.74 16.77
C TYR A 95 -26.21 29.98 18.28
N LYS A 96 -25.35 30.84 18.85
CA LYS A 96 -25.32 31.15 20.29
C LYS A 96 -26.63 31.78 20.78
N ASP A 97 -27.29 32.53 19.89
CA ASP A 97 -28.58 33.18 20.18
C ASP A 97 -29.79 32.23 19.97
N SER A 98 -29.54 31.00 19.52
CA SER A 98 -30.60 30.04 19.22
C SER A 98 -30.91 29.16 20.41
N LYS A 99 -32.19 28.76 20.57
CA LYS A 99 -32.62 27.78 21.57
C LYS A 99 -32.00 26.39 21.36
N VAL A 100 -31.40 26.15 20.22
CA VAL A 100 -30.71 24.88 19.91
C VAL A 100 -29.42 24.77 20.71
N ALA A 101 -28.77 25.90 21.01
CA ALA A 101 -27.54 25.93 21.81
C ALA A 101 -27.74 25.42 23.26
N ASP A 102 -28.95 25.47 23.77
CA ASP A 102 -29.28 24.95 25.12
C ASP A 102 -29.17 23.40 25.19
N TRP A 103 -29.38 22.73 24.05
CA TRP A 103 -29.38 21.26 23.95
C TRP A 103 -28.11 20.71 23.31
N ILE A 104 -27.59 21.40 22.30
CA ILE A 104 -26.39 21.01 21.58
C ILE A 104 -25.30 22.02 21.92
N SER A 105 -24.36 21.61 22.73
CA SER A 105 -23.30 22.49 23.26
C SER A 105 -22.24 22.81 22.19
N SER A 106 -21.97 21.89 21.29
CA SER A 106 -20.96 22.07 20.25
C SER A 106 -21.35 21.39 18.96
N ILE A 107 -21.09 22.08 17.84
CA ILE A 107 -21.22 21.52 16.49
C ILE A 107 -19.99 21.93 15.68
N LYS A 108 -19.34 20.94 15.08
CA LYS A 108 -18.21 21.14 14.18
C LYS A 108 -18.38 20.28 12.94
N LEU A 109 -18.32 20.92 11.79
CA LEU A 109 -18.28 20.24 10.48
C LEU A 109 -16.84 20.09 10.03
N ARG A 110 -16.52 18.96 9.42
CA ARG A 110 -15.17 18.63 8.92
C ARG A 110 -15.25 18.09 7.49
N ALA A 111 -14.31 18.49 6.67
CA ALA A 111 -14.10 17.89 5.36
C ALA A 111 -12.61 17.78 5.09
N SER A 112 -12.18 16.68 4.51
CA SER A 112 -10.80 16.51 4.09
C SER A 112 -10.69 15.71 2.81
N TYR A 113 -9.67 16.03 2.03
CA TYR A 113 -9.23 15.28 0.87
C TYR A 113 -7.73 15.17 0.90
N GLY A 114 -7.20 13.98 0.64
CA GLY A 114 -5.76 13.78 0.56
C GLY A 114 -5.37 12.67 -0.40
N GLU A 115 -4.17 12.80 -0.95
CA GLU A 115 -3.55 11.77 -1.77
C GLU A 115 -2.29 11.25 -1.09
N MET A 116 -2.05 9.95 -1.23
CA MET A 116 -0.82 9.27 -0.82
C MET A 116 -0.29 8.45 -1.98
N GLY A 117 1.03 8.40 -2.12
CA GLY A 117 1.71 7.50 -3.03
C GLY A 117 2.22 6.27 -2.32
N ASP A 118 2.14 5.14 -3.01
CA ASP A 118 2.80 3.90 -2.60
C ASP A 118 3.66 3.41 -3.75
N ASP A 119 4.95 3.26 -3.50
CA ASP A 119 5.92 2.72 -4.46
C ASP A 119 6.06 1.20 -4.39
N MET A 120 5.27 0.56 -3.50
CA MET A 120 5.24 -0.89 -3.28
C MET A 120 6.59 -1.49 -2.85
N ALA A 121 7.53 -0.66 -2.39
CA ALA A 121 8.87 -1.09 -2.01
C ALA A 121 8.89 -1.97 -0.75
N ARG A 122 7.87 -1.83 0.11
CA ARG A 122 7.85 -2.46 1.44
C ARG A 122 7.39 -3.91 1.44
N ASN A 123 6.73 -4.37 0.39
CA ASN A 123 6.24 -5.75 0.31
C ASN A 123 7.33 -6.67 -0.18
N PHE A 124 7.95 -7.43 0.73
CA PHE A 124 9.01 -8.40 0.42
C PHE A 124 8.60 -9.51 -0.55
N ASN A 125 7.31 -9.83 -0.60
CA ASN A 125 6.72 -10.76 -1.56
C ASN A 125 6.20 -10.04 -2.81
N SER A 126 6.61 -8.79 -3.04
CA SER A 126 6.13 -8.08 -4.21
C SER A 126 6.63 -8.75 -5.47
N SER A 127 5.71 -9.10 -6.33
CA SER A 127 5.96 -9.57 -7.70
C SER A 127 6.65 -8.50 -8.57
N TYR A 128 7.27 -7.51 -7.95
CA TYR A 128 7.93 -6.37 -8.58
C TYR A 128 9.41 -6.40 -8.24
N PRO A 129 10.27 -6.87 -9.14
CA PRO A 129 11.70 -6.85 -8.93
C PRO A 129 12.22 -5.42 -8.83
N ASP A 130 13.25 -5.25 -8.03
CA ASP A 130 13.98 -4.00 -7.95
C ASP A 130 14.64 -3.71 -9.30
N PHE A 131 14.62 -2.44 -9.73
CA PHE A 131 15.15 -2.02 -11.03
C PHE A 131 14.53 -2.75 -12.24
N ALA A 132 13.22 -3.05 -12.16
CA ALA A 132 12.51 -3.74 -13.23
C ALA A 132 12.55 -3.00 -14.58
N TYR A 133 12.86 -1.72 -14.57
CA TYR A 133 13.00 -0.88 -15.77
C TYR A 133 14.37 -1.02 -16.47
N LEU A 134 15.35 -1.71 -15.84
CA LEU A 134 16.66 -1.93 -16.46
C LEU A 134 16.65 -3.21 -17.29
N PRO A 135 17.10 -3.14 -18.56
CA PRO A 135 17.37 -4.34 -19.35
C PRO A 135 18.53 -5.13 -18.74
N GLY A 136 18.59 -6.40 -19.00
CA GLY A 136 19.72 -7.19 -18.54
C GLY A 136 19.52 -8.69 -18.63
N TYR A 137 20.50 -9.41 -18.13
CA TYR A 137 20.49 -10.86 -18.05
C TYR A 137 20.52 -11.30 -16.60
N ALA A 138 19.84 -12.39 -16.30
CA ALA A 138 19.95 -13.12 -15.06
C ALA A 138 21.05 -14.16 -15.21
N PHE A 139 22.09 -14.08 -14.38
CA PHE A 139 23.16 -15.10 -14.33
C PHE A 139 22.70 -16.28 -13.46
N ASN A 140 23.27 -17.46 -13.72
CA ASN A 140 22.91 -18.70 -13.04
C ASN A 140 21.45 -19.10 -13.23
N ASN A 141 20.84 -18.70 -14.34
CA ASN A 141 19.48 -19.03 -14.68
C ASN A 141 19.44 -19.80 -16.01
N GLY A 142 18.83 -20.97 -15.96
CA GLY A 142 18.95 -21.92 -17.04
C GLY A 142 20.34 -22.58 -17.06
N GLY A 143 20.49 -23.56 -17.88
CA GLY A 143 21.76 -24.26 -18.07
C GLY A 143 21.59 -25.38 -19.09
N ALA A 144 22.70 -25.82 -19.63
CA ALA A 144 22.77 -26.98 -20.46
C ALA A 144 23.67 -28.04 -19.83
N ILE A 145 23.26 -29.27 -19.91
CA ILE A 145 24.14 -30.41 -19.61
C ILE A 145 25.08 -30.54 -20.80
N ILE A 146 26.33 -30.18 -20.58
CA ILE A 146 27.36 -30.40 -21.55
C ILE A 146 28.05 -31.71 -21.15
N SER A 147 27.61 -32.81 -21.74
CA SER A 147 28.35 -34.06 -21.62
C SER A 147 29.58 -33.96 -22.52
N ASN A 148 30.70 -33.73 -21.91
CA ASN A 148 31.98 -33.66 -22.60
C ASN A 148 32.76 -35.00 -22.54
N ASN A 149 32.04 -36.07 -22.19
CA ASN A 149 32.67 -37.35 -22.02
C ASN A 149 32.10 -38.41 -22.99
N PRO A 150 32.75 -38.63 -24.16
CA PRO A 150 32.31 -39.66 -25.10
C PRO A 150 32.49 -41.11 -24.55
N LEU A 151 33.08 -41.26 -23.36
CA LEU A 151 33.35 -42.57 -22.74
C LEU A 151 32.51 -42.88 -21.49
N GLY A 152 31.58 -42.02 -21.12
CA GLY A 152 30.54 -42.30 -20.08
C GLY A 152 31.00 -42.42 -18.63
N ASN A 153 32.24 -42.08 -18.29
CA ASN A 153 32.83 -42.31 -16.97
C ASN A 153 33.01 -41.07 -16.06
N ALA A 154 32.49 -39.91 -16.49
CA ALA A 154 32.48 -38.71 -15.67
C ALA A 154 31.06 -38.16 -15.53
N PRO A 155 30.70 -37.60 -14.38
CA PRO A 155 29.39 -36.98 -14.21
C PRO A 155 29.23 -35.86 -15.25
N ASP A 156 28.04 -35.73 -15.78
CA ASP A 156 27.67 -34.64 -16.69
C ASP A 156 28.00 -33.30 -16.06
N ALA A 157 28.78 -32.48 -16.75
CA ALA A 157 29.07 -31.15 -16.29
C ALA A 157 27.84 -30.24 -16.58
N TYR A 158 27.20 -29.79 -15.52
CA TYR A 158 26.15 -28.79 -15.61
C TYR A 158 26.77 -27.40 -15.71
N THR A 159 26.57 -26.75 -16.85
CA THR A 159 27.03 -25.38 -17.05
C THR A 159 25.87 -24.42 -16.81
N THR A 160 26.00 -23.54 -15.85
CA THR A 160 25.02 -22.50 -15.58
C THR A 160 24.98 -21.49 -16.73
N GLY A 161 23.79 -21.25 -17.22
CA GLY A 161 23.57 -20.31 -18.32
C GLY A 161 23.19 -18.91 -17.83
N THR A 162 22.91 -18.07 -18.80
CA THR A 162 22.31 -16.75 -18.62
C THR A 162 20.96 -16.71 -19.32
N ALA A 163 19.95 -16.15 -18.65
CA ALA A 163 18.63 -15.91 -19.25
C ALA A 163 18.39 -14.40 -19.35
N TYR A 164 17.76 -13.99 -20.44
CA TYR A 164 17.31 -12.60 -20.57
C TYR A 164 16.22 -12.32 -19.53
N LYS A 165 16.30 -11.18 -18.83
CA LYS A 165 15.35 -10.79 -17.78
C LYS A 165 13.94 -10.46 -18.30
N GLY A 166 13.75 -10.45 -19.60
CA GLY A 166 12.51 -10.04 -20.25
C GLY A 166 12.49 -8.55 -20.58
N ILE A 167 11.36 -8.10 -21.08
CA ILE A 167 11.20 -6.70 -21.49
C ILE A 167 11.19 -5.78 -20.25
N PRO A 168 11.99 -4.68 -20.23
CA PRO A 168 12.03 -3.76 -19.12
C PRO A 168 10.66 -3.14 -18.80
N GLN A 169 10.31 -3.06 -17.51
CA GLN A 169 9.03 -2.47 -17.06
C GLN A 169 9.14 -0.94 -16.93
N THR A 170 9.03 -0.25 -18.03
CA THR A 170 9.22 1.21 -18.10
C THR A 170 7.96 2.01 -17.75
N GLY A 171 6.78 1.39 -17.82
CA GLY A 171 5.48 2.04 -17.62
C GLY A 171 5.00 2.09 -16.16
N LEU A 172 5.75 1.55 -15.21
CA LEU A 172 5.36 1.56 -13.81
C LEU A 172 5.61 2.92 -13.15
N SER A 173 4.65 3.35 -12.35
CA SER A 173 4.70 4.57 -11.55
C SER A 173 4.02 4.37 -10.20
N TRP A 174 3.90 5.43 -9.43
CA TRP A 174 3.25 5.44 -8.13
C TRP A 174 1.81 4.91 -8.18
N MET A 175 1.49 3.98 -7.31
CA MET A 175 0.11 3.69 -6.96
C MET A 175 -0.41 4.83 -6.10
N LYS A 176 -1.57 5.40 -6.45
CA LYS A 176 -2.19 6.50 -5.73
C LYS A 176 -3.33 6.02 -4.86
N ILE A 177 -3.35 6.51 -3.64
CA ILE A 177 -4.43 6.30 -2.68
C ILE A 177 -5.02 7.67 -2.40
N SER A 178 -6.25 7.91 -2.88
CA SER A 178 -7.00 9.12 -2.56
C SER A 178 -8.02 8.80 -1.46
N MET A 179 -8.12 9.70 -0.49
CA MET A 179 -9.07 9.59 0.62
C MET A 179 -9.86 10.88 0.76
N MET A 180 -11.18 10.76 0.77
CA MET A 180 -12.11 11.82 1.06
C MET A 180 -12.85 11.47 2.34
N ASN A 181 -12.96 12.44 3.23
CA ASN A 181 -13.68 12.29 4.49
C ASN A 181 -14.54 13.54 4.73
N VAL A 182 -15.81 13.34 5.09
CA VAL A 182 -16.72 14.39 5.54
C VAL A 182 -17.33 13.92 6.84
N GLY A 183 -17.17 14.72 7.88
CA GLY A 183 -17.64 14.37 9.21
C GLY A 183 -18.27 15.53 9.96
N PHE A 184 -18.98 15.19 11.00
CA PHE A 184 -19.50 16.14 11.96
C PHE A 184 -19.33 15.64 13.39
N ASP A 185 -18.99 16.56 14.24
CA ASP A 185 -18.85 16.36 15.69
C ASP A 185 -19.93 17.16 16.38
N MET A 186 -20.68 16.53 17.30
CA MET A 186 -21.71 17.16 18.10
C MET A 186 -21.52 16.85 19.58
N GLY A 187 -21.64 17.86 20.40
CA GLY A 187 -21.70 17.72 21.86
C GLY A 187 -23.07 18.09 22.36
N PHE A 188 -23.65 17.28 23.26
CA PHE A 188 -24.96 17.48 23.88
C PHE A 188 -24.79 17.55 25.37
N LEU A 189 -25.74 18.22 26.03
CA LEU A 189 -25.83 18.27 27.48
C LEU A 189 -24.53 18.78 28.16
N ASN A 190 -24.03 19.92 27.72
CA ASN A 190 -22.75 20.48 28.14
C ASN A 190 -21.57 19.50 27.92
N ASP A 191 -21.50 18.91 26.70
CA ASP A 191 -20.47 17.96 26.28
C ASP A 191 -20.39 16.64 27.04
N ARG A 192 -21.45 16.30 27.82
CA ARG A 192 -21.55 14.96 28.43
C ARG A 192 -21.72 13.87 27.41
N LEU A 193 -22.58 14.09 26.41
CA LEU A 193 -22.74 13.16 25.25
C LEU A 193 -22.05 13.76 24.06
N LYS A 194 -21.10 13.01 23.48
CA LYS A 194 -20.40 13.35 22.24
C LYS A 194 -20.75 12.35 21.15
N LEU A 195 -21.08 12.87 20.00
CA LEU A 195 -21.35 12.11 18.78
C LEU A 195 -20.39 12.57 17.70
N GLU A 196 -19.66 11.64 17.11
CA GLU A 196 -18.82 11.87 15.95
C GLU A 196 -19.25 10.92 14.85
N VAL A 197 -19.46 11.43 13.65
CA VAL A 197 -19.81 10.62 12.48
C VAL A 197 -18.99 11.09 11.29
N ASP A 198 -18.36 10.14 10.63
CA ASP A 198 -17.54 10.34 9.46
C ASP A 198 -18.02 9.49 8.30
N PHE A 199 -18.18 10.10 7.14
CA PHE A 199 -18.38 9.43 5.86
C PHE A 199 -17.08 9.44 5.12
N PHE A 200 -16.54 8.28 4.80
CA PHE A 200 -15.27 8.17 4.15
C PHE A 200 -15.33 7.40 2.82
N LYS A 201 -14.47 7.80 1.92
CA LYS A 201 -14.26 7.14 0.64
C LYS A 201 -12.77 7.11 0.33
N ARG A 202 -12.20 5.91 0.27
CA ARG A 202 -10.81 5.65 -0.10
C ARG A 202 -10.77 4.93 -1.44
N LYS A 203 -10.06 5.48 -2.40
CA LYS A 203 -9.83 4.87 -3.70
C LYS A 203 -8.34 4.61 -3.89
N ARG A 204 -7.98 3.37 -4.25
CA ARG A 204 -6.64 3.04 -4.73
C ARG A 204 -6.70 2.96 -6.26
N SER A 205 -5.76 3.59 -6.93
CA SER A 205 -5.65 3.61 -8.38
C SER A 205 -4.21 3.38 -8.80
N GLY A 206 -4.04 2.81 -9.99
CA GLY A 206 -2.72 2.46 -10.49
C GLY A 206 -2.12 1.23 -9.81
N ILE A 207 -2.97 0.31 -9.32
CA ILE A 207 -2.50 -0.99 -8.83
C ILE A 207 -1.97 -1.77 -10.04
N PRO A 208 -0.72 -2.24 -10.00
CA PRO A 208 -0.14 -2.93 -11.14
C PRO A 208 -0.84 -4.23 -11.48
N ALA A 209 -1.12 -4.41 -12.75
CA ALA A 209 -1.70 -5.62 -13.31
C ALA A 209 -1.07 -5.93 -14.68
N THR A 210 -1.17 -7.18 -15.08
CA THR A 210 -0.73 -7.60 -16.42
C THR A 210 -1.89 -7.39 -17.40
N PRO A 211 -1.71 -6.59 -18.47
CA PRO A 211 -2.71 -6.46 -19.52
C PRO A 211 -3.01 -7.81 -20.14
N THR A 212 -4.29 -8.14 -20.32
CA THR A 212 -4.73 -9.40 -20.95
C THR A 212 -5.12 -9.24 -22.40
N ASP A 213 -5.25 -8.00 -22.85
CA ASP A 213 -5.51 -7.61 -24.24
C ASP A 213 -4.24 -7.59 -25.11
N ILE A 214 -3.05 -7.65 -24.48
CA ILE A 214 -1.77 -7.73 -25.16
C ILE A 214 -1.29 -9.18 -25.15
N ILE A 215 -1.24 -9.80 -26.31
CA ILE A 215 -0.78 -11.18 -26.46
C ILE A 215 0.53 -11.17 -27.22
N TYR A 216 1.59 -11.66 -26.60
CA TYR A 216 2.83 -11.98 -27.30
C TYR A 216 2.80 -13.43 -27.77
N PRO A 217 3.32 -13.73 -28.97
CA PRO A 217 3.52 -15.12 -29.39
C PRO A 217 4.38 -15.84 -28.35
N TYR A 218 4.00 -17.08 -28.03
CA TYR A 218 4.73 -17.89 -27.04
C TYR A 218 6.21 -18.07 -27.40
N GLU A 219 6.49 -18.14 -28.72
CA GLU A 219 7.82 -18.29 -29.28
C GLU A 219 8.74 -17.09 -29.00
N ALA A 220 8.17 -15.93 -28.67
CA ALA A 220 8.95 -14.76 -28.28
C ALA A 220 9.62 -14.92 -26.92
N GLY A 221 9.14 -15.85 -26.07
CA GLY A 221 9.70 -16.14 -24.75
C GLY A 221 9.56 -14.99 -23.74
N TYR A 222 8.70 -14.01 -24.01
CA TYR A 222 8.50 -12.85 -23.13
C TYR A 222 7.11 -12.85 -22.53
N SER A 223 7.03 -12.42 -21.27
CA SER A 223 5.76 -12.13 -20.62
C SER A 223 5.38 -10.66 -20.78
N VAL A 224 4.08 -10.40 -20.80
CA VAL A 224 3.54 -9.04 -20.89
C VAL A 224 3.95 -8.25 -19.64
N GLN A 225 4.35 -7.01 -19.85
CA GLN A 225 4.76 -6.11 -18.77
C GLN A 225 3.56 -5.67 -17.93
N LYS A 226 3.79 -5.54 -16.62
CA LYS A 226 2.81 -4.96 -15.73
C LYS A 226 2.70 -3.45 -15.95
N GLN A 227 1.48 -2.96 -15.84
CA GLN A 227 1.13 -1.55 -15.94
C GLN A 227 0.21 -1.16 -14.78
N ASN A 228 0.12 0.14 -14.48
CA ASN A 228 -0.75 0.67 -13.42
C ASN A 228 -2.23 0.70 -13.88
N LEU A 229 -2.93 -0.43 -13.84
CA LEU A 229 -4.25 -0.61 -14.46
C LEU A 229 -5.39 -0.76 -13.46
N ASN A 230 -5.17 -1.49 -12.36
CA ASN A 230 -6.25 -1.86 -11.45
C ASN A 230 -6.58 -0.74 -10.47
N SER A 231 -7.83 -0.76 -10.02
CA SER A 231 -8.31 0.17 -9.00
C SER A 231 -9.41 -0.44 -8.15
N ASP A 232 -9.40 -0.11 -6.87
CA ASP A 232 -10.45 -0.46 -5.92
C ASP A 232 -10.87 0.74 -5.08
N GLN A 233 -12.00 0.60 -4.42
CA GLN A 233 -12.57 1.61 -3.57
C GLN A 233 -13.14 0.99 -2.31
N VAL A 234 -12.91 1.65 -1.19
CA VAL A 234 -13.59 1.36 0.07
C VAL A 234 -14.36 2.61 0.47
N SER A 235 -15.64 2.48 0.76
CA SER A 235 -16.46 3.56 1.28
C SER A 235 -17.25 3.08 2.49
N GLY A 236 -17.50 3.98 3.41
CA GLY A 236 -18.18 3.59 4.64
C GLY A 236 -18.54 4.77 5.53
N ILE A 237 -19.06 4.40 6.67
CA ILE A 237 -19.42 5.32 7.75
C ILE A 237 -18.68 4.84 9.01
N ASP A 238 -18.09 5.78 9.71
CA ASP A 238 -17.48 5.57 11.02
C ASP A 238 -18.21 6.45 12.04
N GLY A 239 -18.61 5.87 13.14
CA GLY A 239 -19.38 6.56 14.15
C GLY A 239 -18.86 6.27 15.56
N MET A 240 -18.79 7.29 16.38
CA MET A 240 -18.47 7.20 17.79
C MET A 240 -19.53 7.92 18.63
N VAL A 241 -20.03 7.24 19.66
CA VAL A 241 -20.85 7.83 20.69
C VAL A 241 -20.12 7.68 22.01
N ARG A 242 -19.94 8.77 22.73
CA ARG A 242 -19.25 8.77 24.02
C ARG A 242 -20.04 9.56 25.05
N TRP A 243 -20.30 8.94 26.18
CA TRP A 243 -20.86 9.55 27.37
C TRP A 243 -19.77 9.78 28.40
N ASN A 244 -19.62 11.01 28.85
CA ASN A 244 -18.71 11.38 29.95
C ASN A 244 -19.55 11.99 31.09
N ASP A 245 -19.36 11.53 32.30
CA ASP A 245 -20.04 12.11 33.43
C ASP A 245 -19.19 12.02 34.71
N ARG A 246 -19.63 12.75 35.72
CA ARG A 246 -18.97 12.81 37.03
C ARG A 246 -20.01 12.66 38.15
N VAL A 247 -19.74 11.74 39.04
CA VAL A 247 -20.51 11.56 40.26
C VAL A 247 -19.58 11.83 41.47
N ASN A 248 -19.76 12.94 42.14
CA ASN A 248 -18.84 13.44 43.15
C ASN A 248 -17.40 13.55 42.63
N ASP A 249 -16.48 12.77 43.18
CA ASP A 249 -15.07 12.74 42.77
C ASP A 249 -14.77 11.66 41.71
N PHE A 250 -15.75 10.85 41.35
CA PHE A 250 -15.60 9.77 40.38
C PHE A 250 -15.96 10.24 38.97
N ASN A 251 -14.97 10.32 38.07
CA ASN A 251 -15.17 10.59 36.65
C ASN A 251 -15.22 9.27 35.88
N TYR A 252 -16.23 9.11 35.03
CA TYR A 252 -16.35 7.94 34.18
C TYR A 252 -16.73 8.30 32.76
N PHE A 253 -16.40 7.42 31.84
CA PHE A 253 -16.87 7.52 30.47
C PHE A 253 -17.26 6.13 29.93
N VAL A 254 -18.23 6.14 29.03
CA VAL A 254 -18.64 4.97 28.26
C VAL A 254 -18.66 5.36 26.78
N GLY A 255 -18.04 4.58 25.91
CA GLY A 255 -18.00 4.88 24.48
C GLY A 255 -18.25 3.64 23.65
N VAL A 256 -18.92 3.84 22.52
CA VAL A 256 -19.17 2.82 21.50
C VAL A 256 -18.72 3.36 20.16
N ASN A 257 -17.92 2.57 19.46
CA ASN A 257 -17.48 2.85 18.08
C ASN A 257 -18.12 1.84 17.15
N LEU A 258 -18.59 2.31 15.99
CA LEU A 258 -19.15 1.47 14.95
C LEU A 258 -18.61 1.90 13.59
N THR A 259 -17.99 0.97 12.87
CA THR A 259 -17.51 1.19 11.51
C THR A 259 -18.24 0.24 10.57
N LEU A 260 -18.88 0.79 9.54
CA LEU A 260 -19.48 0.04 8.46
C LEU A 260 -18.77 0.42 7.16
N ALA A 261 -18.12 -0.55 6.53
CA ALA A 261 -17.35 -0.33 5.32
C ALA A 261 -17.67 -1.36 4.25
N ARG A 262 -17.69 -0.92 3.00
CA ARG A 262 -17.86 -1.78 1.83
C ARG A 262 -16.73 -1.54 0.85
N GLN A 263 -16.10 -2.62 0.43
CA GLN A 263 -15.11 -2.61 -0.65
C GLN A 263 -15.79 -2.92 -1.99
N LYS A 264 -15.35 -2.20 -3.02
CA LYS A 264 -15.75 -2.44 -4.41
C LYS A 264 -14.52 -2.37 -5.31
N THR A 265 -14.36 -3.36 -6.17
CA THR A 265 -13.39 -3.32 -7.27
C THR A 265 -13.95 -2.42 -8.37
N ILE A 266 -13.14 -1.45 -8.83
CA ILE A 266 -13.54 -0.52 -9.90
C ILE A 266 -13.03 -1.02 -11.25
N ASN A 267 -11.72 -1.31 -11.32
CA ASN A 267 -11.11 -1.91 -12.49
C ASN A 267 -10.29 -3.11 -12.04
N ASN A 268 -10.53 -4.25 -12.69
CA ASN A 268 -9.76 -5.44 -12.52
C ASN A 268 -9.34 -5.96 -13.89
N TYR A 269 -8.14 -5.63 -14.28
CA TYR A 269 -7.58 -6.06 -15.56
C TYR A 269 -7.11 -7.51 -15.42
N GLY A 270 -7.55 -8.36 -16.31
CA GLY A 270 -7.11 -9.74 -16.35
C GLY A 270 -7.97 -10.73 -15.59
N GLU A 271 -9.11 -10.33 -15.03
CA GLU A 271 -10.08 -11.29 -14.52
C GLU A 271 -10.81 -11.96 -15.68
N VAL A 272 -10.61 -13.27 -15.77
CA VAL A 272 -11.44 -14.11 -16.61
C VAL A 272 -12.55 -14.68 -15.73
N PHE A 273 -13.77 -14.26 -15.97
CA PHE A 273 -14.90 -14.82 -15.24
C PHE A 273 -15.17 -16.25 -15.73
N LEU A 274 -15.02 -17.22 -14.84
CA LEU A 274 -15.22 -18.62 -15.17
C LEU A 274 -16.70 -18.97 -15.34
N ASN A 275 -17.59 -18.15 -14.76
CA ASN A 275 -19.04 -18.33 -14.85
C ASN A 275 -19.80 -17.02 -14.60
N GLY A 276 -21.10 -17.00 -14.93
CA GLY A 276 -21.96 -15.83 -14.75
C GLY A 276 -22.15 -15.38 -13.30
N TRP A 277 -21.97 -16.29 -12.34
CA TRP A 277 -22.07 -15.95 -10.91
C TRP A 277 -20.89 -15.11 -10.43
N ASP A 278 -19.69 -15.39 -10.90
CA ASP A 278 -18.49 -14.61 -10.58
C ASP A 278 -18.59 -13.21 -11.20
N GLN A 279 -19.09 -13.13 -12.44
CA GLN A 279 -19.37 -11.84 -13.08
C GLN A 279 -20.41 -11.00 -12.32
N TYR A 280 -21.46 -11.64 -11.84
CA TYR A 280 -22.50 -10.98 -11.04
C TYR A 280 -21.94 -10.43 -9.72
N ARG A 281 -21.15 -11.23 -8.98
CA ARG A 281 -20.51 -10.79 -7.74
C ARG A 281 -19.51 -9.66 -7.93
N TRP A 282 -18.84 -9.65 -9.07
CA TRP A 282 -17.90 -8.58 -9.40
C TRP A 282 -18.61 -7.26 -9.67
N ALA A 283 -19.78 -7.30 -10.30
CA ALA A 283 -20.56 -6.11 -10.67
C ALA A 283 -21.25 -5.42 -9.48
N GLN A 284 -21.36 -6.08 -8.31
CA GLN A 284 -21.95 -5.53 -7.09
C GLN A 284 -20.92 -4.81 -6.22
#